data_e02c57d9b2ea3c50788b518d7432c8df
#
_entry.id   e02c57d9b2ea3c50788b518d7432c8df
#
_cell.length_a   1.000
_cell.length_b   1.000
_cell.length_c   1.000
_cell.angle_alpha   90.00
_cell.angle_beta   90.00
_cell.angle_gamma   90.00
#
_symmetry.space_group_name_H-M   'P 1'
#
loop_
_entity.id
_entity.type
_entity.pdbx_description
1 polymer ?
#
loop_
_entity_poly.entity_id
_entity_poly.type
_entity_poly.pdbx_seq_one_letter_code
_entity_poly.pdbx_strand_id
1 'polypeptide(L)'
;MAGDAVTLTVPGPQGDREVRLSSPNRVIWPQPGITKLELAEYLVAVGGPFIEANGDRPVSLQRFPEGIDGEQFFSKNPPKGAPDYVDAVEVTYPSGRHHPQVVIREPAAAVWAVQMNTVVFHPWASRADATDLPDQLRIDLDPY
;
A
#
# COMPACT_ATOMS: atom_id res chain seq x y z
N MET A 1 -1.70 18.21 16.66
CA MET A 1 -2.34 16.99 17.16
C MET A 1 -2.86 16.17 15.99
N ALA A 2 -2.78 14.86 16.12
CA ALA A 2 -3.12 13.96 15.02
C ALA A 2 -4.63 13.79 14.79
N GLY A 3 -5.46 14.26 15.72
CA GLY A 3 -6.92 14.14 15.65
C GLY A 3 -7.42 12.76 16.06
N ASP A 4 -8.74 12.65 16.26
CA ASP A 4 -9.38 11.38 16.58
C ASP A 4 -9.43 10.47 15.36
N ALA A 5 -9.36 9.17 15.59
CA ALA A 5 -9.44 8.20 14.51
C ALA A 5 -10.77 8.31 13.76
N VAL A 6 -10.73 8.09 12.46
CA VAL A 6 -11.90 8.03 11.60
C VAL A 6 -12.03 6.65 10.98
N THR A 7 -13.21 6.29 10.54
CA THR A 7 -13.45 5.05 9.82
C THR A 7 -13.89 5.38 8.40
N LEU A 8 -13.20 4.80 7.42
CA LEU A 8 -13.53 4.96 6.01
C LEU A 8 -14.24 3.71 5.51
N THR A 9 -15.33 3.91 4.79
CA THR A 9 -16.00 2.82 4.08
C THR A 9 -15.38 2.69 2.69
N VAL A 10 -14.82 1.53 2.41
CA VAL A 10 -14.10 1.26 1.15
C VAL A 10 -14.85 0.21 0.37
N PRO A 11 -15.46 0.56 -0.78
CA PRO A 11 -16.10 -0.41 -1.64
C PRO A 11 -15.09 -1.44 -2.20
N GLY A 12 -15.52 -2.67 -2.33
CA GLY A 12 -14.68 -3.73 -2.84
C GLY A 12 -15.46 -4.87 -3.47
N PRO A 13 -14.76 -5.84 -4.07
CA PRO A 13 -15.39 -6.93 -4.83
C PRO A 13 -16.24 -7.87 -3.96
N GLN A 14 -16.01 -7.89 -2.66
CA GLN A 14 -16.76 -8.71 -1.71
C GLN A 14 -17.63 -7.86 -0.77
N GLY A 15 -17.97 -6.64 -1.19
CA GLY A 15 -18.73 -5.71 -0.39
C GLY A 15 -17.85 -4.64 0.25
N ASP A 16 -18.49 -3.75 0.98
CA ASP A 16 -17.80 -2.65 1.65
C ASP A 16 -16.96 -3.15 2.82
N ARG A 17 -15.77 -2.57 2.97
CA ARG A 17 -14.91 -2.78 4.12
C ARG A 17 -14.84 -1.49 4.95
N GLU A 18 -14.73 -1.65 6.26
CA GLU A 18 -14.49 -0.53 7.15
C GLU A 18 -13.01 -0.50 7.52
N VAL A 19 -12.33 0.60 7.19
CA VAL A 19 -10.90 0.77 7.50
C VAL A 19 -10.75 1.92 8.50
N ARG A 20 -10.24 1.60 9.69
CA ARG A 20 -9.97 2.59 10.72
C ARG A 20 -8.64 3.29 10.42
N LEU A 21 -8.69 4.61 10.42
CA LEU A 21 -7.52 5.46 10.17
C LEU A 21 -7.21 6.26 11.44
N SER A 22 -6.06 5.98 12.05
CA SER A 22 -5.57 6.76 13.18
C SER A 22 -4.78 7.97 12.69
N SER A 23 -4.73 9.03 13.49
CA SER A 23 -4.00 10.25 13.17
C SER A 23 -4.35 10.82 11.79
N PRO A 24 -5.64 11.00 11.49
CA PRO A 24 -6.07 11.41 10.14
C PRO A 24 -5.52 12.78 9.72
N ASN A 25 -5.29 13.66 10.67
CA ASN A 25 -4.82 15.03 10.42
C ASN A 25 -3.29 15.16 10.35
N ARG A 26 -2.56 14.06 10.45
CA ARG A 26 -1.11 14.10 10.28
C ARG A 26 -0.78 14.57 8.88
N VAL A 27 0.05 15.61 8.78
CA VAL A 27 0.49 16.14 7.50
C VAL A 27 1.56 15.23 6.92
N ILE A 28 1.35 14.74 5.70
CA ILE A 28 2.32 13.91 4.98
C ILE A 28 3.16 14.77 4.05
N TRP A 29 2.54 15.67 3.29
CA TRP A 29 3.24 16.65 2.46
C TRP A 29 3.11 18.03 3.11
N PRO A 30 4.19 18.56 3.72
CA PRO A 30 4.12 19.88 4.39
C PRO A 30 3.66 21.01 3.48
N GLN A 31 4.09 20.96 2.22
CA GLN A 31 3.57 21.84 1.19
C GLN A 31 2.95 20.96 0.11
N PRO A 32 1.69 20.96 -0.09
CA PRO A 32 0.60 21.90 0.22
C PRO A 32 -0.20 21.57 1.49
N GLY A 33 0.29 20.78 2.42
CA GLY A 33 -0.42 20.45 3.64
C GLY A 33 -1.36 19.26 3.51
N ILE A 34 -1.04 18.31 2.65
CA ILE A 34 -1.85 17.10 2.43
C ILE A 34 -1.71 16.16 3.62
N THR A 35 -2.86 15.71 4.14
CA THR A 35 -2.94 14.87 5.34
C THR A 35 -3.04 13.39 4.99
N LYS A 36 -2.86 12.57 6.04
CA LYS A 36 -3.07 11.12 5.96
C LYS A 36 -4.49 10.78 5.52
N LEU A 37 -5.49 11.50 6.03
CA LEU A 37 -6.88 11.30 5.63
C LEU A 37 -7.08 11.58 4.14
N GLU A 38 -6.55 12.69 3.64
CA GLU A 38 -6.69 13.05 2.23
C GLU A 38 -6.03 12.01 1.31
N LEU A 39 -4.89 11.45 1.71
CA LEU A 39 -4.26 10.36 0.96
C LEU A 39 -5.13 9.10 0.97
N ALA A 40 -5.69 8.75 2.13
CA ALA A 40 -6.57 7.58 2.24
C ALA A 40 -7.84 7.76 1.39
N GLU A 41 -8.46 8.94 1.43
CA GLU A 41 -9.63 9.27 0.61
C GLU A 41 -9.31 9.21 -0.88
N TYR A 42 -8.12 9.66 -1.27
CA TYR A 42 -7.66 9.55 -2.66
C TYR A 42 -7.61 8.09 -3.10
N LEU A 43 -7.07 7.19 -2.27
CA LEU A 43 -7.02 5.76 -2.60
C LEU A 43 -8.39 5.11 -2.63
N VAL A 44 -9.35 5.58 -1.83
CA VAL A 44 -10.74 5.15 -1.97
C VAL A 44 -11.29 5.56 -3.34
N ALA A 45 -11.04 6.82 -3.73
CA ALA A 45 -11.56 7.36 -4.99
C ALA A 45 -10.99 6.66 -6.23
N VAL A 46 -9.71 6.30 -6.21
CA VAL A 46 -9.03 5.64 -7.34
C VAL A 46 -8.87 4.13 -7.15
N GLY A 47 -9.58 3.56 -6.19
CA GLY A 47 -9.41 2.17 -5.78
C GLY A 47 -9.50 1.16 -6.93
N GLY A 48 -10.52 1.24 -7.78
CA GLY A 48 -10.67 0.36 -8.93
C GLY A 48 -9.48 0.42 -9.89
N PRO A 49 -9.17 1.60 -10.47
CA PRO A 49 -8.01 1.77 -11.34
C PRO A 49 -6.69 1.39 -10.68
N PHE A 50 -6.54 1.68 -9.37
CA PHE A 50 -5.33 1.30 -8.64
C PHE A 50 -5.14 -0.22 -8.63
N ILE A 51 -6.19 -0.98 -8.33
CA ILE A 51 -6.13 -2.45 -8.31
C ILE A 51 -5.91 -3.00 -9.72
N GLU A 52 -6.55 -2.42 -10.72
CA GLU A 52 -6.34 -2.84 -12.10
C GLU A 52 -4.88 -2.73 -12.53
N ALA A 53 -4.21 -1.63 -12.14
CA ALA A 53 -2.81 -1.39 -12.50
C ALA A 53 -1.82 -2.14 -11.61
N ASN A 54 -2.09 -2.28 -10.32
CA ASN A 54 -1.11 -2.71 -9.32
C ASN A 54 -1.51 -3.94 -8.53
N GLY A 55 -2.73 -4.44 -8.70
CA GLY A 55 -3.24 -5.58 -7.94
C GLY A 55 -2.62 -6.91 -8.35
N ASP A 56 -2.77 -7.90 -7.48
CA ASP A 56 -2.27 -9.27 -7.69
C ASP A 56 -0.77 -9.37 -7.93
N ARG A 57 -0.01 -8.44 -7.37
CA ARG A 57 1.45 -8.41 -7.48
C ARG A 57 2.06 -8.35 -6.09
N PRO A 58 3.19 -9.03 -5.84
CA PRO A 58 3.96 -8.76 -4.64
C PRO A 58 4.32 -7.27 -4.60
N VAL A 59 4.19 -6.65 -3.44
CA VAL A 59 4.43 -5.21 -3.31
C VAL A 59 5.26 -4.93 -2.06
N SER A 60 6.22 -4.02 -2.19
CA SER A 60 6.91 -3.44 -1.04
C SER A 60 6.27 -2.10 -0.71
N LEU A 61 6.04 -1.87 0.58
CA LEU A 61 5.40 -0.66 1.08
C LEU A 61 6.46 0.26 1.64
N GLN A 62 6.56 1.48 1.11
CA GLN A 62 7.48 2.49 1.62
C GLN A 62 6.71 3.39 2.57
N ARG A 63 7.08 3.35 3.83
CA ARG A 63 6.34 3.95 4.94
C ARG A 63 7.05 5.20 5.44
N PHE A 64 6.24 6.23 5.73
CA PHE A 64 6.72 7.55 6.16
C PHE A 64 5.95 7.98 7.41
N PRO A 65 6.26 7.44 8.59
CA PRO A 65 5.49 7.71 9.80
C PRO A 65 5.48 9.18 10.22
N GLU A 66 6.48 9.96 9.79
CA GLU A 66 6.62 11.38 10.11
C GLU A 66 6.39 12.29 8.89
N GLY A 67 5.86 11.75 7.79
CA GLY A 67 5.72 12.49 6.53
C GLY A 67 6.91 12.33 5.62
N ILE A 68 6.81 12.90 4.40
CA ILE A 68 7.80 12.64 3.34
C ILE A 68 9.19 13.21 3.63
N ASP A 69 9.29 14.20 4.50
CA ASP A 69 10.57 14.81 4.88
C ASP A 69 11.26 14.12 6.06
N GLY A 70 10.57 13.15 6.68
CA GLY A 70 11.10 12.41 7.82
C GLY A 70 11.71 11.07 7.43
N GLU A 71 11.96 10.26 8.45
CA GLU A 71 12.49 8.92 8.25
C GLU A 71 11.53 8.05 7.45
N GLN A 72 12.09 7.15 6.67
CA GLN A 72 11.33 6.19 5.86
C GLN A 72 11.91 4.79 6.01
N PHE A 73 11.06 3.79 5.84
CA PHE A 73 11.50 2.40 5.81
C PHE A 73 10.56 1.56 4.95
N PHE A 74 11.03 0.39 4.54
CA PHE A 74 10.27 -0.52 3.69
C PHE A 74 9.68 -1.66 4.52
N SER A 75 8.45 -2.04 4.19
CA SER A 75 7.79 -3.24 4.72
C SER A 75 7.44 -4.16 3.56
N LYS A 76 7.76 -5.43 3.71
CA LYS A 76 7.50 -6.47 2.71
C LYS A 76 6.50 -7.49 3.23
N ASN A 77 6.64 -7.89 4.48
CA ASN A 77 5.78 -8.88 5.11
C ASN A 77 4.52 -8.22 5.67
N PRO A 78 3.35 -8.86 5.58
CA PRO A 78 2.20 -8.39 6.34
C PRO A 78 2.51 -8.51 7.84
N PRO A 79 2.19 -7.47 8.63
CA PRO A 79 2.42 -7.54 10.07
C PRO A 79 1.44 -8.52 10.73
N LYS A 80 1.81 -9.01 11.90
CA LYS A 80 0.92 -9.83 12.70
C LYS A 80 -0.34 -9.02 13.04
N GLY A 81 -1.50 -9.61 12.79
CA GLY A 81 -2.77 -8.94 13.03
C GLY A 81 -3.26 -8.07 11.87
N ALA A 82 -2.65 -8.17 10.71
CA ALA A 82 -3.18 -7.54 9.50
C ALA A 82 -4.60 -8.06 9.22
N PRO A 83 -5.49 -7.20 8.65
CA PRO A 83 -6.84 -7.64 8.31
C PRO A 83 -6.87 -8.78 7.30
N ASP A 84 -7.97 -9.52 7.26
CA ASP A 84 -8.16 -10.68 6.38
C ASP A 84 -8.06 -10.33 4.89
N TYR A 85 -8.36 -9.08 4.52
CA TYR A 85 -8.29 -8.63 3.13
C TYR A 85 -6.87 -8.22 2.70
N VAL A 86 -5.90 -8.26 3.61
CA VAL A 86 -4.48 -8.04 3.29
C VAL A 86 -3.85 -9.39 3.02
N ASP A 87 -3.59 -9.66 1.77
CA ASP A 87 -3.06 -10.94 1.31
C ASP A 87 -1.54 -10.98 1.29
N ALA A 88 -1.00 -12.17 1.10
CA ALA A 88 0.43 -12.39 0.95
C ALA A 88 0.69 -13.58 0.04
N VAL A 89 1.83 -13.58 -0.60
CA VAL A 89 2.36 -14.72 -1.35
C VAL A 89 3.77 -15.00 -0.88
N GLU A 90 4.11 -16.28 -0.78
CA GLU A 90 5.48 -16.68 -0.48
C GLU A 90 6.37 -16.40 -1.68
N VAL A 91 7.44 -15.63 -1.48
CA VAL A 91 8.41 -15.32 -2.53
C VAL A 91 9.78 -15.89 -2.15
N THR A 92 10.53 -16.35 -3.15
CA THR A 92 11.87 -16.90 -2.96
C THR A 92 12.86 -16.02 -3.72
N TYR A 93 13.89 -15.58 -3.02
CA TYR A 93 14.96 -14.79 -3.61
C TYR A 93 16.05 -15.70 -4.20
N PRO A 94 16.90 -15.17 -5.11
CA PRO A 94 18.04 -15.93 -5.64
C PRO A 94 18.98 -16.49 -4.56
N SER A 95 19.01 -15.86 -3.38
CA SER A 95 19.79 -16.34 -2.23
C SER A 95 19.22 -17.63 -1.60
N GLY A 96 18.04 -18.10 -2.04
CA GLY A 96 17.32 -19.20 -1.42
C GLY A 96 16.45 -18.80 -0.24
N ARG A 97 16.51 -17.55 0.20
CA ARG A 97 15.61 -17.04 1.25
C ARG A 97 14.20 -16.89 0.71
N HIS A 98 13.24 -17.20 1.54
CA HIS A 98 11.83 -17.00 1.21
C HIS A 98 11.12 -16.32 2.39
N HIS A 99 10.10 -15.55 2.08
CA HIS A 99 9.23 -14.91 3.08
C HIS A 99 7.89 -14.54 2.46
N PRO A 100 6.84 -14.34 3.28
CA PRO A 100 5.58 -13.81 2.77
C PRO A 100 5.76 -12.35 2.35
N GLN A 101 5.23 -12.01 1.18
CA GLN A 101 5.24 -10.67 0.62
C GLN A 101 3.81 -10.19 0.48
N VAL A 102 3.53 -8.96 0.90
CA VAL A 102 2.19 -8.37 0.79
C VAL A 102 1.73 -8.37 -0.67
N VAL A 103 0.46 -8.72 -0.87
CA VAL A 103 -0.23 -8.62 -2.16
C VAL A 103 -1.52 -7.83 -1.93
N ILE A 104 -1.74 -6.78 -2.72
CA ILE A 104 -2.96 -5.98 -2.64
C ILE A 104 -3.93 -6.48 -3.69
N ARG A 105 -5.10 -6.97 -3.27
CA ARG A 105 -6.11 -7.54 -4.15
C ARG A 105 -7.42 -6.76 -4.17
N GLU A 106 -7.61 -5.85 -3.22
CA GLU A 106 -8.80 -5.00 -3.16
C GLU A 106 -8.45 -3.63 -2.59
N PRO A 107 -9.26 -2.60 -2.88
CA PRO A 107 -8.95 -1.22 -2.46
C PRO A 107 -8.76 -1.06 -0.95
N ALA A 108 -9.48 -1.81 -0.13
CA ALA A 108 -9.33 -1.73 1.33
C ALA A 108 -7.90 -2.04 1.78
N ALA A 109 -7.20 -2.94 1.10
CA ALA A 109 -5.81 -3.26 1.43
C ALA A 109 -4.88 -2.07 1.13
N ALA A 110 -5.14 -1.31 0.07
CA ALA A 110 -4.38 -0.09 -0.23
C ALA A 110 -4.64 1.00 0.83
N VAL A 111 -5.88 1.17 1.25
CA VAL A 111 -6.25 2.13 2.31
C VAL A 111 -5.64 1.70 3.65
N TRP A 112 -5.66 0.40 3.96
CA TRP A 112 -4.96 -0.13 5.13
C TRP A 112 -3.46 0.19 5.09
N ALA A 113 -2.83 0.09 3.92
CA ALA A 113 -1.42 0.44 3.78
C ALA A 113 -1.17 1.91 4.16
N VAL A 114 -2.09 2.83 3.81
CA VAL A 114 -2.03 4.23 4.25
C VAL A 114 -2.16 4.32 5.77
N GLN A 115 -3.05 3.53 6.37
CA GLN A 115 -3.12 3.46 7.84
C GLN A 115 -1.76 3.08 8.44
N MET A 116 -0.99 2.25 7.77
CA MET A 116 0.36 1.86 8.16
C MET A 116 1.43 2.88 7.71
N ASN A 117 1.00 4.09 7.33
CA ASN A 117 1.85 5.20 6.89
C ASN A 117 2.56 4.99 5.55
N THR A 118 2.04 4.13 4.70
CA THR A 118 2.57 3.92 3.35
C THR A 118 2.22 5.10 2.47
N VAL A 119 3.21 5.58 1.72
CA VAL A 119 3.05 6.65 0.72
C VAL A 119 3.42 6.14 -0.67
N VAL A 120 4.43 5.29 -0.77
CA VAL A 120 4.89 4.76 -2.06
C VAL A 120 4.70 3.24 -2.07
N PHE A 121 4.09 2.75 -3.15
CA PHE A 121 3.88 1.33 -3.41
C PHE A 121 4.85 0.89 -4.50
N HIS A 122 5.56 -0.21 -4.28
CA HIS A 122 6.52 -0.76 -5.23
C HIS A 122 6.07 -2.16 -5.67
N PRO A 123 5.11 -2.24 -6.62
CA PRO A 123 4.65 -3.54 -7.11
C PRO A 123 5.67 -4.17 -8.03
N TRP A 124 5.75 -5.50 -7.99
CA TRP A 124 6.63 -6.26 -8.87
C TRP A 124 6.13 -6.21 -10.33
N ALA A 125 7.04 -6.43 -11.25
CA ALA A 125 6.72 -6.56 -12.67
C ALA A 125 6.14 -7.94 -13.04
N SER A 126 5.93 -8.78 -12.05
CA SER A 126 5.31 -10.12 -12.18
C SER A 126 4.12 -10.23 -11.24
N ARG A 127 3.21 -11.13 -11.56
CA ARG A 127 2.03 -11.39 -10.73
C ARG A 127 2.36 -12.37 -9.61
N ALA A 128 1.53 -12.36 -8.57
CA ALA A 128 1.74 -13.19 -7.37
C ALA A 128 1.70 -14.69 -7.67
N ASP A 129 0.94 -15.12 -8.70
CA ASP A 129 0.83 -16.52 -9.10
C ASP A 129 1.94 -16.97 -10.06
N ALA A 130 2.80 -16.06 -10.52
CA ALA A 130 3.87 -16.33 -11.47
C ALA A 130 5.06 -15.38 -11.26
N THR A 131 5.62 -15.41 -10.06
CA THR A 131 6.64 -14.44 -9.64
C THR A 131 7.93 -14.49 -10.44
N ASP A 132 8.21 -15.62 -11.12
CA ASP A 132 9.40 -15.80 -11.97
C ASP A 132 9.15 -15.37 -13.43
N LEU A 133 7.93 -14.97 -13.78
CA LEU A 133 7.54 -14.66 -15.15
C LEU A 133 7.03 -13.22 -15.23
N PRO A 134 7.93 -12.22 -15.42
CA PRO A 134 7.48 -10.84 -15.58
C PRO A 134 6.52 -10.69 -16.76
N ASP A 135 5.45 -9.94 -16.54
CA ASP A 135 4.43 -9.62 -17.54
C ASP A 135 4.45 -8.15 -17.94
N GLN A 136 5.36 -7.36 -17.39
CA GLN A 136 5.53 -5.94 -17.67
C GLN A 136 6.98 -5.63 -17.99
N LEU A 137 7.17 -4.75 -18.98
CA LEU A 137 8.44 -4.05 -19.18
C LEU A 137 8.30 -2.66 -18.57
N ARG A 138 9.18 -2.33 -17.63
CA ARG A 138 9.19 -1.01 -16.97
C ARG A 138 10.45 -0.27 -17.35
N ILE A 139 10.28 0.99 -17.74
CA ILE A 139 11.40 1.89 -18.04
C ILE A 139 11.29 3.06 -17.07
N ASP A 140 12.28 3.19 -16.21
CA ASP A 140 12.35 4.25 -15.22
C ASP A 140 13.24 5.37 -15.77
N LEU A 141 12.69 6.59 -15.85
CA LEU A 141 13.37 7.74 -16.39
C LEU A 141 13.55 8.79 -15.29
N ASP A 142 14.78 9.04 -14.92
CA ASP A 142 15.12 10.03 -13.91
C ASP A 142 15.67 11.30 -14.60
N PRO A 143 14.81 12.28 -14.94
CA PRO A 143 15.27 13.54 -15.54
C PRO A 143 16.07 14.36 -14.52
N TYR A 144 17.05 15.11 -15.00
CA TYR A 144 17.84 16.05 -14.21
C TYR A 144 17.09 17.34 -13.94
#